data_7e595a9bd0e1eec53e3122e641481194
#
_entry.id   7e595a9bd0e1eec53e3122e641481194
#
_cell.length_a   1.000
_cell.length_b   1.000
_cell.length_c   1.000
_cell.angle_alpha   90.00
_cell.angle_beta   90.00
_cell.angle_gamma   90.00
#
_symmetry.space_group_name_H-M   'P 1'
#
loop_
_entity.id
_entity.type
_entity.pdbx_description
1 polymer ?
#
loop_
_entity_poly.entity_id
_entity_poly.type
_entity_poly.pdbx_seq_one_letter_code
_entity_poly.pdbx_strand_id
1 'polypeptide(L)'
;FSCGRLPEIWIERLNDMVEIRESVVKKLGSGETCSRAWESGRDLAIEMGHTDHLMGMNPHQAKFLGHSVGLELDESPVLANGFDRAMHEGCIMAIEPKVIYDDGAVGTEDTWVAGKDGLECLTSGKSFPLHAEW
;
A
#
# COMPACT_ATOMS: atom_id res chain seq x y z
N PHE A 1 4.61 9.79 12.55
CA PHE A 1 5.61 10.40 13.44
C PHE A 1 5.41 9.89 14.86
N SER A 2 6.50 9.65 15.56
CA SER A 2 6.49 9.30 16.99
C SER A 2 7.24 10.37 17.76
N CYS A 3 6.69 10.76 18.91
CA CYS A 3 7.42 11.54 19.92
C CYS A 3 8.17 10.57 20.82
N GLY A 4 9.47 10.42 20.58
CA GLY A 4 10.30 9.43 21.24
C GLY A 4 10.43 8.13 20.45
N ARG A 5 11.02 7.12 21.08
CA ARG A 5 11.33 5.84 20.44
C ARG A 5 10.07 5.02 20.23
N LEU A 6 9.81 4.60 18.98
CA LEU A 6 8.75 3.65 18.66
C LEU A 6 9.09 2.27 19.26
N PRO A 7 8.10 1.55 19.80
CA PRO A 7 8.23 0.13 20.10
C PRO A 7 8.62 -0.67 18.85
N GLU A 8 9.47 -1.68 19.02
CA GLU A 8 10.02 -2.46 17.89
C GLU A 8 8.95 -3.12 17.03
N ILE A 9 7.87 -3.60 17.65
CA ILE A 9 6.73 -4.20 16.93
C ILE A 9 6.10 -3.24 15.89
N TRP A 10 6.07 -1.93 16.14
CA TRP A 10 5.54 -0.97 15.17
C TRP A 10 6.50 -0.71 14.02
N ILE A 11 7.80 -0.85 14.25
CA ILE A 11 8.82 -0.77 13.20
C ILE A 11 8.73 -2.02 12.31
N GLU A 12 8.57 -3.20 12.90
CA GLU A 12 8.35 -4.47 12.18
C GLU A 12 7.10 -4.37 11.31
N ARG A 13 5.96 -4.00 11.88
CA ARG A 13 4.69 -3.81 11.16
C ARG A 13 4.81 -2.80 10.01
N LEU A 14 5.56 -1.72 10.19
CA LEU A 14 5.79 -0.75 9.11
C LEU A 14 6.63 -1.36 7.98
N ASN A 15 7.66 -2.12 8.30
CA ASN A 15 8.47 -2.81 7.31
C ASN A 15 7.64 -3.82 6.52
N ASP A 16 6.74 -4.56 7.18
CA ASP A 16 5.79 -5.47 6.53
C ASP A 16 4.90 -4.70 5.52
N MET A 17 4.41 -3.52 5.88
CA MET A 17 3.63 -2.68 4.97
C MET A 17 4.44 -2.19 3.78
N VAL A 18 5.73 -1.88 3.98
CA VAL A 18 6.64 -1.54 2.89
C VAL A 18 6.81 -2.74 1.94
N GLU A 19 7.03 -3.95 2.46
CA GLU A 19 7.16 -5.16 1.62
C GLU A 19 5.88 -5.47 0.85
N ILE A 20 4.72 -5.33 1.49
CA ILE A 20 3.41 -5.50 0.83
C ILE A 20 3.26 -4.48 -0.31
N ARG A 21 3.58 -3.20 -0.07
CA ARG A 21 3.56 -2.17 -1.12
C ARG A 21 4.48 -2.53 -2.29
N GLU A 22 5.72 -2.93 -2.02
CA GLU A 22 6.69 -3.32 -3.05
C GLU A 22 6.21 -4.53 -3.86
N SER A 23 5.55 -5.50 -3.23
CA SER A 23 4.93 -6.64 -3.92
C SER A 23 3.87 -6.17 -4.91
N VAL A 24 2.99 -5.27 -4.49
CA VAL A 24 1.94 -4.67 -5.35
C VAL A 24 2.57 -3.90 -6.51
N VAL A 25 3.53 -3.02 -6.22
CA VAL A 25 4.26 -2.21 -7.23
C VAL A 25 4.92 -3.10 -8.28
N LYS A 26 5.60 -4.16 -7.85
CA LYS A 26 6.26 -5.10 -8.76
C LYS A 26 5.26 -5.78 -9.71
N LYS A 27 4.08 -6.16 -9.21
CA LYS A 27 3.04 -6.79 -10.04
C LYS A 27 2.45 -5.80 -11.03
N LEU A 28 2.08 -4.61 -10.60
CA LEU A 28 1.58 -3.56 -11.50
C LEU A 28 2.63 -3.16 -12.55
N GLY A 29 3.88 -2.98 -12.13
CA GLY A 29 4.99 -2.63 -13.02
C GLY A 29 5.30 -3.70 -14.07
N SER A 30 4.93 -4.96 -13.83
CA SER A 30 5.03 -6.04 -14.82
C SER A 30 3.84 -6.12 -15.79
N GLY A 31 2.86 -5.21 -15.68
CA GLY A 31 1.67 -5.18 -16.52
C GLY A 31 0.54 -6.11 -16.07
N GLU A 32 0.61 -6.64 -14.86
CA GLU A 32 -0.48 -7.42 -14.28
C GLU A 32 -1.71 -6.55 -13.98
N THR A 33 -2.86 -7.19 -13.83
CA THR A 33 -4.11 -6.48 -13.50
C THR A 33 -4.09 -5.96 -12.06
N CYS A 34 -4.91 -4.93 -11.79
CA CYS A 34 -5.08 -4.40 -10.43
C CYS A 34 -5.55 -5.47 -9.44
N SER A 35 -6.41 -6.41 -9.88
CA SER A 35 -6.86 -7.55 -9.08
C SER A 35 -5.68 -8.46 -8.69
N ARG A 36 -4.82 -8.81 -9.64
CA ARG A 36 -3.64 -9.65 -9.39
C ARG A 36 -2.60 -8.98 -8.49
N ALA A 37 -2.40 -7.69 -8.69
CA ALA A 37 -1.52 -6.92 -7.82
C ALA A 37 -2.08 -6.84 -6.38
N TRP A 38 -3.38 -6.61 -6.23
CA TRP A 38 -4.06 -6.68 -4.93
C TRP A 38 -3.94 -8.05 -4.28
N GLU A 39 -4.16 -9.15 -5.04
CA GLU A 39 -3.98 -10.52 -4.54
C GLU A 39 -2.58 -10.73 -3.96
N SER A 40 -1.53 -10.27 -4.67
CA SER A 40 -0.15 -10.45 -4.19
C SER A 40 0.12 -9.74 -2.86
N GLY A 41 -0.41 -8.53 -2.69
CA GLY A 41 -0.28 -7.79 -1.43
C GLY A 41 -1.08 -8.42 -0.29
N ARG A 42 -2.32 -8.84 -0.57
CA ARG A 42 -3.17 -9.54 0.41
C ARG A 42 -2.55 -10.86 0.86
N ASP A 43 -2.07 -11.67 -0.07
CA ASP A 43 -1.52 -13.00 0.24
C ASP A 43 -0.25 -12.85 1.09
N LEU A 44 0.61 -11.89 0.77
CA LEU A 44 1.78 -11.58 1.58
C LEU A 44 1.40 -11.09 2.99
N ALA A 45 0.35 -10.26 3.11
CA ALA A 45 -0.17 -9.83 4.41
C ALA A 45 -0.69 -11.00 5.25
N ILE A 46 -1.31 -12.00 4.62
CA ILE A 46 -1.76 -13.24 5.28
C ILE A 46 -0.55 -14.03 5.78
N GLU A 47 0.48 -14.20 4.96
CA GLU A 47 1.74 -14.88 5.32
C GLU A 47 2.44 -14.22 6.50
N MET A 48 2.39 -12.89 6.58
CA MET A 48 2.95 -12.08 7.68
C MET A 48 2.06 -12.02 8.94
N GLY A 49 0.86 -12.66 8.91
CA GLY A 49 -0.04 -12.74 10.06
C GLY A 49 -0.97 -11.53 10.25
N HIS A 50 -1.14 -10.69 9.21
CA HIS A 50 -1.98 -9.49 9.26
C HIS A 50 -3.42 -9.69 8.76
N THR A 51 -3.90 -10.93 8.63
CA THR A 51 -5.22 -11.26 8.05
C THR A 51 -6.36 -10.43 8.61
N ASP A 52 -6.42 -10.25 9.93
CA ASP A 52 -7.52 -9.58 10.62
C ASP A 52 -7.29 -8.06 10.82
N HIS A 53 -6.15 -7.55 10.35
CA HIS A 53 -5.69 -6.19 10.62
C HIS A 53 -5.38 -5.37 9.37
N LEU A 54 -5.26 -6.02 8.19
CA LEU A 54 -4.97 -5.34 6.93
C LEU A 54 -6.12 -4.43 6.52
N MET A 55 -5.82 -3.15 6.27
CA MET A 55 -6.77 -2.12 5.85
C MET A 55 -7.96 -1.92 6.81
N GLY A 56 -7.81 -2.30 8.07
CA GLY A 56 -8.86 -2.20 9.08
C GLY A 56 -8.89 -3.40 9.99
N MET A 57 -9.67 -3.33 11.05
CA MET A 57 -9.92 -4.44 11.95
C MET A 57 -11.11 -5.26 11.46
N ASN A 58 -10.97 -6.59 11.46
CA ASN A 58 -12.06 -7.50 11.12
C ASN A 58 -13.28 -7.27 12.06
N PRO A 59 -14.55 -7.18 11.55
CA PRO A 59 -14.95 -7.38 10.16
C PRO A 59 -15.02 -6.10 9.29
N HIS A 60 -14.48 -4.98 9.74
CA HIS A 60 -14.61 -3.64 9.12
C HIS A 60 -13.42 -3.25 8.25
N GLN A 61 -12.78 -4.22 7.59
CA GLN A 61 -11.65 -3.99 6.72
C GLN A 61 -12.08 -3.39 5.37
N ALA A 62 -11.34 -2.39 4.87
CA ALA A 62 -11.44 -1.96 3.48
C ALA A 62 -10.90 -3.07 2.57
N LYS A 63 -11.55 -3.28 1.42
CA LYS A 63 -11.23 -4.38 0.50
C LYS A 63 -10.37 -3.95 -0.69
N PHE A 64 -9.52 -2.96 -0.49
CA PHE A 64 -8.58 -2.44 -1.48
C PHE A 64 -7.23 -2.12 -0.82
N LEU A 65 -6.17 -1.99 -1.60
CA LEU A 65 -4.83 -1.58 -1.15
C LEU A 65 -4.38 -0.27 -1.79
N GLY A 66 -5.22 0.35 -2.59
CA GLY A 66 -4.93 1.58 -3.31
C GLY A 66 -5.99 1.88 -4.37
N HIS A 67 -5.91 3.07 -4.93
CA HIS A 67 -6.86 3.60 -5.90
C HIS A 67 -6.19 4.56 -6.86
N SER A 68 -6.76 4.73 -8.06
CA SER A 68 -6.32 5.80 -8.95
C SER A 68 -6.63 7.17 -8.36
N VAL A 69 -5.82 8.13 -8.76
CA VAL A 69 -5.96 9.55 -8.42
C VAL A 69 -6.05 10.34 -9.72
N GLY A 70 -7.08 11.17 -9.85
CA GLY A 70 -7.30 12.00 -11.03
C GLY A 70 -8.02 13.31 -10.67
N LEU A 71 -9.17 13.56 -11.28
CA LEU A 71 -10.01 14.69 -10.91
C LEU A 71 -10.64 14.49 -9.53
N GLU A 72 -10.91 13.25 -9.17
CA GLU A 72 -11.35 12.86 -7.85
C GLU A 72 -10.16 12.26 -7.08
N LEU A 73 -10.25 12.28 -5.73
CA LEU A 73 -9.24 11.66 -4.88
C LEU A 73 -9.19 10.16 -5.09
N ASP A 74 -10.35 9.52 -5.14
CA ASP A 74 -10.53 8.08 -5.34
C ASP A 74 -11.23 7.84 -6.69
N GLU A 75 -10.48 7.34 -7.65
CA GLU A 75 -10.98 6.99 -8.98
C GLU A 75 -10.69 5.54 -9.35
N SER A 76 -11.39 5.06 -10.38
CA SER A 76 -11.07 3.76 -11.00
C SER A 76 -9.86 3.90 -11.95
N PRO A 77 -8.99 2.88 -12.03
CA PRO A 77 -9.08 1.55 -11.40
C PRO A 77 -8.69 1.57 -9.92
N VAL A 78 -9.15 0.55 -9.18
CA VAL A 78 -8.87 0.33 -7.77
C VAL A 78 -8.06 -0.96 -7.61
N LEU A 79 -7.14 -0.97 -6.67
CA LEU A 79 -6.38 -2.18 -6.27
C LEU A 79 -7.26 -3.06 -5.38
N ALA A 80 -8.17 -3.79 -6.00
CA ALA A 80 -9.13 -4.65 -5.33
C ALA A 80 -9.50 -5.85 -6.20
N ASN A 81 -10.13 -6.84 -5.59
CA ASN A 81 -10.67 -7.99 -6.30
C ASN A 81 -11.71 -7.54 -7.35
N GLY A 82 -11.64 -8.14 -8.55
CA GLY A 82 -12.58 -7.85 -9.65
C GLY A 82 -12.19 -6.67 -10.55
N PHE A 83 -11.07 -6.00 -10.29
CA PHE A 83 -10.50 -5.00 -11.19
C PHE A 83 -9.49 -5.65 -12.15
N ASP A 84 -10.00 -6.42 -13.11
CA ASP A 84 -9.23 -7.27 -14.03
C ASP A 84 -8.67 -6.47 -15.23
N ARG A 85 -8.19 -5.27 -14.98
CA ARG A 85 -7.52 -4.42 -15.96
C ARG A 85 -6.16 -4.02 -15.45
N ALA A 86 -5.18 -4.02 -16.36
CA ALA A 86 -3.88 -3.42 -16.09
C ALA A 86 -4.00 -1.88 -16.09
N MET A 87 -3.07 -1.23 -15.41
CA MET A 87 -2.92 0.22 -15.54
C MET A 87 -2.46 0.55 -16.97
N HIS A 88 -3.04 1.59 -17.55
CA HIS A 88 -2.57 2.13 -18.82
C HIS A 88 -1.60 3.30 -18.58
N GLU A 89 -0.78 3.58 -19.57
CA GLU A 89 0.20 4.67 -19.53
C GLU A 89 -0.47 6.00 -19.13
N GLY A 90 0.14 6.69 -18.19
CA GLY A 90 -0.37 7.93 -17.61
C GLY A 90 -1.35 7.77 -16.45
N CYS A 91 -1.79 6.54 -16.12
CA CYS A 91 -2.61 6.31 -14.95
C CYS A 91 -1.78 6.54 -13.67
N ILE A 92 -2.35 7.26 -12.71
CA ILE A 92 -1.75 7.54 -11.41
C ILE A 92 -2.46 6.68 -10.36
N MET A 93 -1.68 6.06 -9.47
CA MET A 93 -2.17 5.14 -8.44
C MET A 93 -1.55 5.47 -7.09
N ALA A 94 -2.36 5.73 -6.09
CA ALA A 94 -1.97 5.71 -4.69
C ALA A 94 -1.98 4.25 -4.19
N ILE A 95 -0.89 3.81 -3.56
CA ILE A 95 -0.74 2.47 -2.99
C ILE A 95 -0.47 2.64 -1.51
N GLU A 96 -1.43 2.20 -0.66
CA GLU A 96 -1.52 2.62 0.73
C GLU A 96 -1.78 1.48 1.74
N PRO A 97 -1.02 0.37 1.72
CA PRO A 97 -1.24 -0.68 2.70
C PRO A 97 -1.02 -0.16 4.12
N LYS A 98 -1.94 -0.56 5.01
CA LYS A 98 -1.90 -0.22 6.44
C LYS A 98 -2.47 -1.36 7.27
N VAL A 99 -2.02 -1.45 8.51
CA VAL A 99 -2.58 -2.34 9.51
C VAL A 99 -3.10 -1.55 10.70
N ILE A 100 -4.23 -2.02 11.25
CA ILE A 100 -4.90 -1.39 12.39
C ILE A 100 -5.08 -2.45 13.48
N TYR A 101 -4.61 -2.12 14.67
CA TYR A 101 -4.70 -2.91 15.89
C TYR A 101 -5.41 -2.10 16.98
N ASP A 102 -5.81 -2.74 18.07
CA ASP A 102 -6.48 -2.05 19.19
C ASP A 102 -5.64 -0.93 19.80
N ASP A 103 -4.31 -1.05 19.72
CA ASP A 103 -3.34 -0.12 20.30
C ASP A 103 -2.74 0.88 19.30
N GLY A 104 -3.17 0.87 18.04
CA GLY A 104 -2.71 1.83 17.04
C GLY A 104 -2.82 1.35 15.60
N ALA A 105 -2.23 2.16 14.72
CA ALA A 105 -2.18 1.87 13.28
C ALA A 105 -0.84 2.30 12.70
N VAL A 106 -0.39 1.61 11.66
CA VAL A 106 0.77 1.98 10.86
C VAL A 106 0.55 1.59 9.41
N GLY A 107 1.03 2.41 8.50
CA GLY A 107 0.96 2.18 7.06
C GLY A 107 2.00 2.97 6.32
N THR A 108 2.08 2.71 5.03
CA THR A 108 2.89 3.47 4.08
C THR A 108 2.05 3.82 2.87
N GLU A 109 2.28 4.96 2.30
CA GLU A 109 1.57 5.40 1.09
C GLU A 109 2.54 6.12 0.18
N ASP A 110 2.52 5.74 -1.09
CA ASP A 110 3.18 6.45 -2.17
C ASP A 110 2.30 6.48 -3.40
N THR A 111 2.49 7.51 -4.21
CA THR A 111 1.79 7.72 -5.49
C THR A 111 2.71 7.38 -6.64
N TRP A 112 2.21 6.60 -7.58
CA TRP A 112 2.94 6.05 -8.71
C TRP A 112 2.26 6.42 -10.03
N VAL A 113 3.04 6.66 -11.07
CA VAL A 113 2.52 6.82 -12.43
C VAL A 113 2.96 5.65 -13.30
N ALA A 114 2.01 5.12 -14.09
CA ALA A 114 2.32 4.11 -15.08
C ALA A 114 3.02 4.74 -16.30
N GLY A 115 4.26 4.38 -16.53
CA GLY A 115 5.05 4.75 -17.71
C GLY A 115 5.20 3.57 -18.68
N LYS A 116 5.95 3.79 -19.76
CA LYS A 116 6.21 2.76 -20.77
C LYS A 116 7.02 1.57 -20.25
N ASP A 117 7.93 1.85 -19.32
CA ASP A 117 8.90 0.88 -18.81
C ASP A 117 8.53 0.37 -17.40
N GLY A 118 7.32 0.65 -16.90
CA GLY A 118 6.84 0.27 -15.58
C GLY A 118 6.29 1.44 -14.78
N LEU A 119 6.34 1.31 -13.46
CA LEU A 119 5.86 2.34 -12.55
C LEU A 119 7.00 3.26 -12.08
N GLU A 120 6.73 4.57 -12.08
CA GLU A 120 7.60 5.59 -11.50
C GLU A 120 6.94 6.16 -10.24
N CYS A 121 7.67 6.22 -9.12
CA CYS A 121 7.18 6.80 -7.88
C CYS A 121 7.26 8.33 -7.94
N LEU A 122 6.14 9.00 -7.77
CA LEU A 122 6.04 10.45 -7.78
C LEU A 122 6.33 11.08 -6.41
N THR A 123 6.10 10.33 -5.34
CA THR A 123 6.21 10.81 -3.95
C THR A 123 7.43 10.27 -3.23
N SER A 124 8.26 9.43 -3.88
CA SER A 124 9.49 8.94 -3.29
C SER A 124 10.39 10.11 -2.94
N GLY A 125 10.25 10.53 -1.72
CA GLY A 125 11.06 11.56 -1.12
C GLY A 125 12.20 10.95 -0.32
N LYS A 126 12.93 11.82 0.36
CA LYS A 126 13.93 11.41 1.33
C LYS A 126 13.27 10.57 2.42
N SER A 127 13.93 9.51 2.85
CA SER A 127 13.50 8.77 4.03
C SER A 127 13.43 9.73 5.22
N PHE A 128 12.24 9.84 5.81
CA PHE A 128 12.07 10.60 7.04
C PHE A 128 12.43 9.70 8.23
N PRO A 129 13.02 10.24 9.30
CA PRO A 129 13.20 9.47 10.52
C PRO A 129 11.84 9.06 11.07
N LEU A 130 11.69 7.79 11.46
CA LEU A 130 10.45 7.24 12.02
C LEU A 130 10.07 7.87 13.36
N HIS A 131 11.03 8.48 14.03
CA HIS A 131 10.83 9.17 15.32
C HIS A 131 11.67 10.45 15.37
N ALA A 132 11.18 11.43 16.09
CA ALA A 132 11.92 12.65 16.41
C ALA A 132 12.36 12.62 17.87
N GLU A 133 13.60 12.96 18.14
CA GLU A 133 14.09 13.30 19.47
C GLU A 133 13.88 14.81 19.68
N TRP A 134 13.19 15.16 20.75
CA TRP A 134 12.93 16.54 21.19
C TRP A 134 13.80 16.88 22.37
#